data_1b09b6758901902591290651c3f86d6b
#
_entry.id   1b09b6758901902591290651c3f86d6b
#
_cell.length_a   1.000
_cell.length_b   1.000
_cell.length_c   1.000
_cell.angle_alpha   90.00
_cell.angle_beta   90.00
_cell.angle_gamma   90.00
#
_symmetry.space_group_name_H-M   'P 1'
#
loop_
_entity.id
_entity.type
_entity.pdbx_description
1 polymer ?
#
loop_
_entity_poly.entity_id
_entity_poly.type
_entity_poly.pdbx_seq_one_letter_code
_entity_poly.pdbx_strand_id
1 'polypeptide(L)'
;FMEYTEPSIATQLRAFDEAGIENVIVVPLLLTISDHSFDDIPAICGVSDDPERVAELAEEKIEVYAARARLDFAPLLDFSGLVQRNLARRVRAILGRRDPDDGGPSHGLVLVGYGSAEFDDEWNRFFRQIRGYAEGELGIAETAHSWCGHLVSYSRRPTMDAIESLLERVDRVIVVPILIAYDPMFQDKIIGRAVSRCAAPERVLYRPDSILPEPEVGRW
;
A
#
# COMPACT_ATOMS: atom_id res chain seq x y z
N PHE A 1 -0.33 2.48 -14.95
CA PHE A 1 0.73 3.08 -15.77
C PHE A 1 1.84 3.49 -14.83
N MET A 2 3.01 3.03 -15.10
CA MET A 2 4.23 3.37 -14.38
C MET A 2 5.30 3.71 -15.42
N GLU A 3 6.44 4.15 -14.98
CA GLU A 3 7.54 4.64 -15.81
C GLU A 3 8.01 3.65 -16.89
N TYR A 4 8.00 2.35 -16.55
CA TYR A 4 8.63 1.30 -17.37
C TYR A 4 7.66 0.48 -18.24
N THR A 5 6.38 0.82 -18.28
CA THR A 5 5.36 0.00 -18.97
C THR A 5 4.49 0.85 -19.87
N GLU A 6 4.40 0.48 -21.15
CA GLU A 6 3.48 1.13 -22.08
C GLU A 6 2.01 0.69 -21.89
N PRO A 7 1.05 1.61 -22.08
CA PRO A 7 1.29 3.04 -22.34
C PRO A 7 1.87 3.76 -21.12
N SER A 8 2.98 4.48 -21.35
CA SER A 8 3.61 5.29 -20.28
C SER A 8 2.79 6.55 -19.96
N ILE A 9 3.13 7.25 -18.88
CA ILE A 9 2.52 8.55 -18.53
C ILE A 9 2.72 9.54 -19.68
N ALA A 10 3.94 9.64 -20.20
CA ALA A 10 4.29 10.55 -21.31
C ALA A 10 3.47 10.24 -22.58
N THR A 11 3.31 8.95 -22.94
CA THR A 11 2.50 8.51 -24.07
C THR A 11 1.04 8.92 -23.92
N GLN A 12 0.46 8.76 -22.71
CA GLN A 12 -0.92 9.14 -22.47
C GLN A 12 -1.13 10.66 -22.49
N LEU A 13 -0.24 11.43 -21.88
CA LEU A 13 -0.33 12.89 -21.91
C LEU A 13 -0.24 13.43 -23.34
N ARG A 14 0.63 12.86 -24.17
CA ARG A 14 0.72 13.21 -25.59
C ARG A 14 -0.59 12.91 -26.33
N ALA A 15 -1.19 11.74 -26.10
CA ALA A 15 -2.46 11.38 -26.69
C ALA A 15 -3.60 12.33 -26.27
N PHE A 16 -3.61 12.80 -25.03
CA PHE A 16 -4.57 13.78 -24.56
C PHE A 16 -4.36 15.15 -25.25
N ASP A 17 -3.14 15.59 -25.40
CA ASP A 17 -2.81 16.82 -26.13
C ASP A 17 -3.20 16.75 -27.60
N GLU A 18 -2.99 15.62 -28.26
CA GLU A 18 -3.41 15.37 -29.66
C GLU A 18 -4.94 15.36 -29.80
N ALA A 19 -5.64 14.86 -28.79
CA ALA A 19 -7.10 14.88 -28.72
C ALA A 19 -7.70 16.25 -28.35
N GLY A 20 -6.86 17.25 -28.04
CA GLY A 20 -7.30 18.59 -27.64
C GLY A 20 -7.90 18.64 -26.23
N ILE A 21 -7.52 17.73 -25.35
CA ILE A 21 -7.94 17.75 -23.93
C ILE A 21 -7.22 18.90 -23.23
N GLU A 22 -7.98 19.77 -22.60
CA GLU A 22 -7.46 20.98 -21.93
C GLU A 22 -7.16 20.76 -20.45
N ASN A 23 -7.82 19.81 -19.79
CA ASN A 23 -7.67 19.54 -18.35
C ASN A 23 -7.55 18.04 -18.13
N VAL A 24 -6.52 17.63 -17.41
CA VAL A 24 -6.24 16.23 -17.04
C VAL A 24 -6.11 16.11 -15.53
N ILE A 25 -6.79 15.15 -14.93
CA ILE A 25 -6.61 14.80 -13.53
C ILE A 25 -5.67 13.60 -13.45
N VAL A 26 -4.54 13.78 -12.78
CA VAL A 26 -3.59 12.72 -12.48
C VAL A 26 -3.97 12.10 -11.14
N VAL A 27 -4.30 10.81 -11.12
CA VAL A 27 -4.73 10.07 -9.92
C VAL A 27 -3.65 9.06 -9.53
N PRO A 28 -2.75 9.38 -8.59
CA PRO A 28 -1.74 8.44 -8.12
C PRO A 28 -2.39 7.37 -7.23
N LEU A 29 -2.50 6.15 -7.70
CA LEU A 29 -2.99 5.03 -6.88
C LEU A 29 -1.86 4.48 -5.99
N LEU A 30 -1.31 5.34 -5.15
CA LEU A 30 -0.25 5.06 -4.21
C LEU A 30 -0.77 5.19 -2.77
N LEU A 31 -0.23 4.36 -1.86
CA LEU A 31 -0.69 4.33 -0.48
C LEU A 31 -0.30 5.59 0.28
N THR A 32 0.96 5.97 0.16
CA THR A 32 1.55 7.12 0.81
C THR A 32 2.70 7.63 -0.04
N ILE A 33 3.38 8.65 0.44
CA ILE A 33 4.51 9.26 -0.25
C ILE A 33 5.60 8.24 -0.54
N SER A 34 6.15 8.31 -1.73
CA SER A 34 7.31 7.56 -2.21
C SER A 34 8.01 8.42 -3.27
N ASP A 35 9.22 8.04 -3.68
CA ASP A 35 9.95 8.68 -4.77
C ASP A 35 9.05 8.83 -6.01
N HIS A 36 8.34 7.76 -6.38
CA HIS A 36 7.41 7.77 -7.50
C HIS A 36 6.27 8.80 -7.39
N SER A 37 5.78 9.08 -6.18
CA SER A 37 4.61 9.96 -6.01
C SER A 37 4.95 11.44 -5.97
N PHE A 38 6.12 11.79 -5.40
CA PHE A 38 6.47 13.18 -5.15
C PHE A 38 7.42 13.76 -6.19
N ASP A 39 8.32 12.93 -6.70
CA ASP A 39 9.41 13.38 -7.55
C ASP A 39 9.23 12.88 -8.98
N ASP A 40 9.07 11.58 -9.20
CA ASP A 40 9.04 11.00 -10.53
C ASP A 40 7.80 11.41 -11.33
N ILE A 41 6.59 11.22 -10.79
CA ILE A 41 5.36 11.51 -11.53
C ILE A 41 5.25 13.00 -11.90
N PRO A 42 5.50 13.98 -11.00
CA PRO A 42 5.55 15.39 -11.37
C PRO A 42 6.62 15.72 -12.40
N ALA A 43 7.83 15.11 -12.30
CA ALA A 43 8.89 15.33 -13.26
C ALA A 43 8.57 14.73 -14.64
N ILE A 44 8.04 13.49 -14.69
CA ILE A 44 7.59 12.84 -15.93
C ILE A 44 6.50 13.68 -16.62
N CYS A 45 5.62 14.30 -15.84
CA CYS A 45 4.58 15.20 -16.35
C CYS A 45 5.08 16.58 -16.75
N GLY A 46 6.37 16.89 -16.56
CA GLY A 46 6.96 18.20 -16.86
C GLY A 46 6.46 19.31 -15.93
N VAL A 47 5.97 18.97 -14.74
CA VAL A 47 5.51 19.93 -13.72
C VAL A 47 6.62 20.28 -12.74
N SER A 48 7.50 19.33 -12.43
CA SER A 48 8.74 19.56 -11.69
C SER A 48 9.91 19.70 -12.66
N ASP A 49 10.77 20.67 -12.41
CA ASP A 49 11.98 20.97 -13.17
C ASP A 49 13.25 20.70 -12.35
N ASP A 50 13.17 19.86 -11.30
CA ASP A 50 14.32 19.44 -10.51
C ASP A 50 15.38 18.80 -11.41
N PRO A 51 16.57 19.44 -11.58
CA PRO A 51 17.58 18.97 -12.53
C PRO A 51 18.14 17.59 -12.18
N GLU A 52 18.22 17.25 -10.89
CA GLU A 52 18.76 15.98 -10.43
C GLU A 52 17.77 14.85 -10.81
N ARG A 53 16.50 15.04 -10.54
CA ARG A 53 15.45 14.08 -10.88
C ARG A 53 15.29 13.90 -12.39
N VAL A 54 15.31 14.99 -13.14
CA VAL A 54 15.24 14.93 -14.62
C VAL A 54 16.46 14.17 -15.20
N ALA A 55 17.65 14.34 -14.61
CA ALA A 55 18.83 13.59 -15.04
C ALA A 55 18.72 12.09 -14.75
N GLU A 56 18.21 11.70 -13.58
CA GLU A 56 17.95 10.29 -13.22
C GLU A 56 16.94 9.64 -14.17
N LEU A 57 15.80 10.30 -14.43
CA LEU A 57 14.82 9.80 -15.40
C LEU A 57 15.43 9.60 -16.79
N ALA A 58 16.32 10.51 -17.21
CA ALA A 58 17.03 10.39 -18.50
C ALA A 58 17.99 9.19 -18.52
N GLU A 59 18.73 8.93 -17.43
CA GLU A 59 19.59 7.75 -17.29
C GLU A 59 18.78 6.45 -17.35
N GLU A 60 17.63 6.43 -16.75
CA GLU A 60 16.69 5.30 -16.75
C GLU A 60 15.89 5.18 -18.06
N LYS A 61 16.08 6.11 -18.99
CA LYS A 61 15.38 6.21 -20.29
C LYS A 61 13.85 6.38 -20.14
N ILE A 62 13.43 7.05 -19.08
CA ILE A 62 12.03 7.41 -18.86
C ILE A 62 11.77 8.72 -19.60
N GLU A 63 10.72 8.72 -20.42
CA GLU A 63 10.36 9.90 -21.21
C GLU A 63 9.63 10.93 -20.34
N VAL A 64 10.09 12.17 -20.35
CA VAL A 64 9.42 13.33 -19.76
C VAL A 64 8.59 14.01 -20.82
N TYR A 65 7.35 14.35 -20.51
CA TYR A 65 6.45 15.06 -21.40
C TYR A 65 5.70 16.19 -20.70
N ALA A 66 6.07 17.43 -21.02
CA ALA A 66 5.36 18.61 -20.55
C ALA A 66 4.05 18.78 -21.35
N ALA A 67 2.94 18.38 -20.75
CA ALA A 67 1.64 18.47 -21.39
C ALA A 67 1.22 19.93 -21.59
N ARG A 68 0.47 20.19 -22.69
CA ARG A 68 -0.21 21.48 -22.93
C ARG A 68 -1.46 21.61 -22.06
N ALA A 69 -2.09 20.47 -21.75
CA ALA A 69 -3.21 20.41 -20.84
C ALA A 69 -2.81 20.89 -19.43
N ARG A 70 -3.76 21.50 -18.72
CA ARG A 70 -3.61 21.75 -17.30
C ARG A 70 -3.68 20.42 -16.54
N LEU A 71 -2.70 20.18 -15.66
CA LEU A 71 -2.65 18.98 -14.83
C LEU A 71 -3.05 19.32 -13.39
N ASP A 72 -4.04 18.60 -12.87
CA ASP A 72 -4.43 18.64 -11.47
C ASP A 72 -4.17 17.27 -10.84
N PHE A 73 -3.42 17.22 -9.72
CA PHE A 73 -3.06 15.99 -9.04
C PHE A 73 -4.02 15.68 -7.90
N ALA A 74 -4.61 14.48 -7.91
CA ALA A 74 -5.40 13.99 -6.81
C ALA A 74 -4.52 13.65 -5.60
N PRO A 75 -5.04 13.69 -4.35
CA PRO A 75 -4.29 13.30 -3.16
C PRO A 75 -3.99 11.80 -3.17
N LEU A 76 -3.08 11.36 -2.29
CA LEU A 76 -2.75 9.94 -2.07
C LEU A 76 -3.87 9.25 -1.26
N LEU A 77 -3.93 7.90 -1.32
CA LEU A 77 -5.00 7.13 -0.68
C LEU A 77 -5.03 7.25 0.84
N ASP A 78 -3.89 7.49 1.49
CA ASP A 78 -3.79 7.63 2.95
C ASP A 78 -4.51 8.87 3.50
N PHE A 79 -4.71 9.91 2.69
CA PHE A 79 -5.43 11.13 3.09
C PHE A 79 -6.95 10.99 3.05
N SER A 80 -7.48 9.94 2.43
CA SER A 80 -8.92 9.78 2.18
C SER A 80 -9.67 8.99 3.26
N GLY A 81 -8.98 8.29 4.17
CA GLY A 81 -9.56 7.30 5.07
C GLY A 81 -10.05 6.02 4.37
N LEU A 82 -9.82 5.90 3.06
CA LEU A 82 -10.22 4.74 2.26
C LEU A 82 -9.55 3.46 2.75
N VAL A 83 -8.25 3.52 3.08
CA VAL A 83 -7.49 2.36 3.54
C VAL A 83 -8.04 1.82 4.87
N GLN A 84 -8.46 2.68 5.78
CA GLN A 84 -9.08 2.29 7.05
C GLN A 84 -10.39 1.52 6.82
N ARG A 85 -11.27 2.04 5.95
CA ARG A 85 -12.53 1.35 5.61
C ARG A 85 -12.30 0.04 4.85
N ASN A 86 -11.34 0.01 3.95
CA ASN A 86 -10.91 -1.21 3.25
C ASN A 86 -10.41 -2.25 4.26
N LEU A 87 -9.51 -1.88 5.18
CA LEU A 87 -9.03 -2.75 6.25
C LEU A 87 -10.19 -3.31 7.07
N ALA A 88 -11.13 -2.45 7.50
CA ALA A 88 -12.29 -2.88 8.29
C ALA A 88 -13.12 -3.96 7.58
N ARG A 89 -13.37 -3.80 6.28
CA ARG A 89 -14.07 -4.82 5.49
C ARG A 89 -13.31 -6.13 5.42
N ARG A 90 -12.00 -6.07 5.18
CA ARG A 90 -11.14 -7.26 5.05
C ARG A 90 -11.03 -8.01 6.37
N VAL A 91 -10.81 -7.31 7.49
CA VAL A 91 -10.77 -7.91 8.83
C VAL A 91 -12.11 -8.54 9.18
N ARG A 92 -13.24 -7.83 8.97
CA ARG A 92 -14.59 -8.39 9.21
C ARG A 92 -14.90 -9.59 8.32
N ALA A 93 -14.41 -9.61 7.08
CA ALA A 93 -14.57 -10.75 6.17
C ALA A 93 -13.78 -11.99 6.64
N ILE A 94 -12.65 -11.80 7.32
CA ILE A 94 -11.85 -12.88 7.91
C ILE A 94 -12.48 -13.39 9.21
N LEU A 95 -12.91 -12.48 10.08
CA LEU A 95 -13.48 -12.83 11.39
C LEU A 95 -14.93 -13.35 11.32
N GLY A 96 -15.65 -13.00 10.26
CA GLY A 96 -17.10 -13.20 10.20
C GLY A 96 -17.87 -12.18 11.07
N ARG A 97 -19.21 -12.40 11.22
CA ARG A 97 -20.01 -11.64 12.17
C ARG A 97 -19.75 -12.19 13.57
N ARG A 98 -19.07 -11.42 14.40
CA ARG A 98 -18.85 -11.70 15.82
C ARG A 98 -19.44 -10.57 16.64
N ASP A 99 -20.03 -10.93 17.78
CA ASP A 99 -20.30 -9.99 18.85
C ASP A 99 -19.00 -9.81 19.65
N PRO A 100 -18.51 -8.58 19.88
CA PRO A 100 -17.33 -8.34 20.72
C PRO A 100 -17.44 -8.92 22.12
N ASP A 101 -18.66 -9.08 22.64
CA ASP A 101 -18.94 -9.55 24.00
C ASP A 101 -19.06 -11.09 24.13
N ASP A 102 -18.91 -11.86 23.05
CA ASP A 102 -19.07 -13.32 23.05
C ASP A 102 -17.93 -14.13 23.72
N GLY A 103 -16.97 -13.47 24.38
CA GLY A 103 -15.86 -14.15 25.06
C GLY A 103 -14.98 -15.01 24.15
N GLY A 104 -14.95 -14.70 22.87
CA GLY A 104 -14.16 -15.42 21.87
C GLY A 104 -12.65 -15.16 21.98
N PRO A 105 -11.81 -15.84 21.17
CA PRO A 105 -10.37 -15.68 21.22
C PRO A 105 -9.96 -14.24 20.93
N SER A 106 -8.96 -13.76 21.65
CA SER A 106 -8.32 -12.47 21.41
C SER A 106 -7.58 -12.47 20.06
N HIS A 107 -7.65 -11.34 19.34
CA HIS A 107 -7.03 -11.22 18.02
C HIS A 107 -5.97 -10.12 18.00
N GLY A 108 -4.80 -10.45 17.45
CA GLY A 108 -3.79 -9.50 17.02
C GLY A 108 -3.89 -9.25 15.52
N LEU A 109 -3.34 -8.13 15.05
CA LEU A 109 -3.29 -7.75 13.65
C LEU A 109 -1.88 -7.36 13.23
N VAL A 110 -1.34 -8.05 12.24
CA VAL A 110 -0.10 -7.66 11.55
C VAL A 110 -0.47 -7.03 10.20
N LEU A 111 -0.10 -5.77 10.01
CA LEU A 111 -0.20 -5.06 8.75
C LEU A 111 1.13 -5.20 8.00
N VAL A 112 1.09 -5.62 6.74
CA VAL A 112 2.32 -5.79 5.94
C VAL A 112 2.29 -4.84 4.76
N GLY A 113 3.23 -3.87 4.74
CA GLY A 113 3.39 -2.91 3.67
C GLY A 113 4.68 -3.11 2.88
N TYR A 114 4.84 -2.32 1.82
CA TYR A 114 6.06 -2.34 1.02
C TYR A 114 7.23 -1.75 1.80
N GLY A 115 7.06 -0.54 2.36
CA GLY A 115 8.06 0.20 3.10
C GLY A 115 9.00 1.00 2.18
N SER A 116 9.57 2.06 2.69
CA SER A 116 10.63 2.85 2.05
C SER A 116 11.65 3.25 3.10
N ALA A 117 12.93 3.26 2.75
CA ALA A 117 13.98 3.75 3.64
C ALA A 117 14.02 5.28 3.66
N GLU A 118 13.78 5.91 2.52
CA GLU A 118 13.81 7.36 2.37
C GLU A 118 12.62 8.03 3.06
N PHE A 119 11.42 7.45 2.91
CA PHE A 119 10.18 7.95 3.51
C PHE A 119 9.72 7.09 4.71
N ASP A 120 10.67 6.63 5.54
CA ASP A 120 10.36 5.75 6.69
C ASP A 120 9.41 6.42 7.69
N ASP A 121 9.59 7.71 7.95
CA ASP A 121 8.74 8.46 8.89
C ASP A 121 7.29 8.56 8.40
N GLU A 122 7.07 8.78 7.10
CA GLU A 122 5.76 8.86 6.46
C GLU A 122 5.07 7.50 6.49
N TRP A 123 5.77 6.43 6.10
CA TRP A 123 5.26 5.07 6.16
C TRP A 123 4.91 4.66 7.58
N ASN A 124 5.77 4.94 8.57
CA ASN A 124 5.49 4.65 9.97
C ASN A 124 4.32 5.48 10.51
N ARG A 125 4.17 6.76 10.10
CA ARG A 125 3.02 7.60 10.46
C ARG A 125 1.73 7.01 9.91
N PHE A 126 1.72 6.64 8.63
CA PHE A 126 0.60 6.00 7.96
C PHE A 126 0.18 4.71 8.67
N PHE A 127 1.13 3.82 8.97
CA PHE A 127 0.83 2.57 9.67
C PHE A 127 0.37 2.79 11.11
N ARG A 128 0.90 3.78 11.83
CA ARG A 128 0.38 4.14 13.17
C ARG A 128 -1.09 4.55 13.11
N GLN A 129 -1.50 5.34 12.12
CA GLN A 129 -2.90 5.74 11.95
C GLN A 129 -3.82 4.55 11.68
N ILE A 130 -3.41 3.63 10.81
CA ILE A 130 -4.20 2.44 10.50
C ILE A 130 -4.30 1.51 11.73
N ARG A 131 -3.21 1.33 12.46
CA ARG A 131 -3.18 0.52 13.69
C ARG A 131 -4.10 1.10 14.75
N GLY A 132 -3.99 2.40 15.04
CA GLY A 132 -4.88 3.07 15.99
C GLY A 132 -6.36 2.94 15.61
N TYR A 133 -6.69 3.00 14.33
CA TYR A 133 -8.05 2.71 13.85
C TYR A 133 -8.46 1.26 14.11
N ALA A 134 -7.59 0.29 13.86
CA ALA A 134 -7.89 -1.12 14.09
C ALA A 134 -8.13 -1.45 15.58
N GLU A 135 -7.31 -0.88 16.46
CA GLU A 135 -7.45 -1.03 17.91
C GLU A 135 -8.75 -0.37 18.42
N GLY A 136 -9.08 0.84 17.95
CA GLY A 136 -10.26 1.58 18.40
C GLY A 136 -11.58 1.07 17.82
N GLU A 137 -11.60 0.66 16.55
CA GLU A 137 -12.86 0.44 15.81
C GLU A 137 -13.12 -1.03 15.43
N LEU A 138 -12.13 -1.92 15.52
CA LEU A 138 -12.26 -3.31 15.07
C LEU A 138 -12.15 -4.33 16.20
N GLY A 139 -11.97 -3.90 17.45
CA GLY A 139 -11.82 -4.80 18.60
C GLY A 139 -10.55 -5.65 18.53
N ILE A 140 -9.49 -5.12 17.92
CA ILE A 140 -8.19 -5.77 17.85
C ILE A 140 -7.41 -5.47 19.13
N ALA A 141 -6.99 -6.51 19.85
CA ALA A 141 -6.31 -6.37 21.12
C ALA A 141 -4.87 -5.80 21.00
N GLU A 142 -4.17 -6.23 19.97
CA GLU A 142 -2.77 -5.88 19.74
C GLU A 142 -2.51 -5.70 18.25
N THR A 143 -1.68 -4.72 17.89
CA THR A 143 -1.30 -4.49 16.49
C THR A 143 0.21 -4.43 16.31
N ALA A 144 0.68 -4.91 15.17
CA ALA A 144 2.04 -4.74 14.69
C ALA A 144 2.04 -4.40 13.20
N HIS A 145 3.17 -3.98 12.68
CA HIS A 145 3.38 -3.90 11.24
C HIS A 145 4.76 -4.42 10.85
N SER A 146 4.90 -4.77 9.58
CA SER A 146 6.15 -5.21 8.99
C SER A 146 6.23 -4.80 7.52
N TRP A 147 7.41 -4.97 6.93
CA TRP A 147 7.70 -4.62 5.57
C TRP A 147 7.98 -5.87 4.71
N CYS A 148 7.72 -5.78 3.42
CA CYS A 148 7.97 -6.87 2.47
C CYS A 148 8.74 -6.44 1.22
N GLY A 149 9.07 -5.15 1.06
CA GLY A 149 9.75 -4.58 -0.10
C GLY A 149 11.27 -4.47 0.05
N HIS A 150 11.85 -3.49 -0.63
CA HIS A 150 13.30 -3.23 -0.67
C HIS A 150 13.93 -3.03 0.71
N LEU A 151 13.27 -2.29 1.59
CA LEU A 151 13.74 -1.98 2.94
C LEU A 151 14.21 -3.22 3.71
N VAL A 152 13.58 -4.37 3.46
CA VAL A 152 13.91 -5.66 4.09
C VAL A 152 14.46 -6.68 3.09
N SER A 153 14.94 -6.22 1.94
CA SER A 153 15.47 -7.07 0.86
C SER A 153 14.53 -8.23 0.49
N TYR A 154 13.22 -7.95 0.45
CA TYR A 154 12.16 -8.93 0.16
C TYR A 154 12.14 -10.13 1.12
N SER A 155 12.65 -9.95 2.33
CA SER A 155 12.70 -10.99 3.34
C SER A 155 11.33 -11.21 3.98
N ARG A 156 10.97 -12.49 4.20
CA ARG A 156 9.80 -12.87 4.99
C ARG A 156 10.02 -12.74 6.51
N ARG A 157 11.27 -12.62 6.94
CA ARG A 157 11.63 -12.67 8.37
C ARG A 157 10.93 -11.61 9.23
N PRO A 158 10.88 -10.33 8.83
CA PRO A 158 10.20 -9.30 9.62
C PRO A 158 8.71 -9.60 9.84
N THR A 159 8.03 -10.16 8.84
CA THR A 159 6.62 -10.57 8.98
C THR A 159 6.46 -11.75 9.94
N MET A 160 7.37 -12.75 9.88
CA MET A 160 7.37 -13.86 10.82
C MET A 160 7.56 -13.37 12.25
N ASP A 161 8.57 -12.53 12.49
CA ASP A 161 8.89 -11.99 13.82
C ASP A 161 7.71 -11.18 14.40
N ALA A 162 7.02 -10.39 13.57
CA ALA A 162 5.83 -9.65 13.97
C ALA A 162 4.68 -10.59 14.36
N ILE A 163 4.44 -11.65 13.59
CA ILE A 163 3.43 -12.67 13.89
C ILE A 163 3.75 -13.37 15.22
N GLU A 164 4.96 -13.87 15.37
CA GLU A 164 5.41 -14.63 16.55
C GLU A 164 5.34 -13.78 17.81
N SER A 165 5.77 -12.52 17.74
CA SER A 165 5.66 -11.57 18.86
C SER A 165 4.21 -11.32 19.30
N LEU A 166 3.25 -11.25 18.38
CA LEU A 166 1.85 -11.11 18.75
C LEU A 166 1.27 -12.39 19.32
N LEU A 167 1.65 -13.58 18.79
CA LEU A 167 1.15 -14.87 19.27
C LEU A 167 1.52 -15.18 20.74
N GLU A 168 2.49 -14.46 21.31
CA GLU A 168 2.81 -14.53 22.74
C GLU A 168 1.75 -13.86 23.62
N ARG A 169 0.93 -12.95 23.05
CA ARG A 169 0.01 -12.08 23.80
C ARG A 169 -1.47 -12.25 23.43
N VAL A 170 -1.74 -12.86 22.27
CA VAL A 170 -3.09 -13.06 21.77
C VAL A 170 -3.30 -14.51 21.32
N ASP A 171 -4.55 -14.95 21.25
CA ASP A 171 -4.89 -16.31 20.83
C ASP A 171 -4.68 -16.54 19.33
N ARG A 172 -4.98 -15.53 18.50
CA ARG A 172 -4.86 -15.60 17.04
C ARG A 172 -4.33 -14.32 16.45
N VAL A 173 -3.65 -14.42 15.32
CA VAL A 173 -3.14 -13.27 14.57
C VAL A 173 -3.76 -13.23 13.18
N ILE A 174 -4.28 -12.07 12.81
CA ILE A 174 -4.73 -11.75 11.46
C ILE A 174 -3.57 -11.06 10.74
N VAL A 175 -3.25 -11.50 9.53
CA VAL A 175 -2.24 -10.84 8.68
C VAL A 175 -2.94 -10.22 7.48
N VAL A 176 -2.75 -8.91 7.28
CA VAL A 176 -3.37 -8.15 6.20
C VAL A 176 -2.31 -7.42 5.37
N PRO A 177 -2.18 -7.76 4.08
CA PRO A 177 -1.33 -7.00 3.16
C PRO A 177 -1.91 -5.60 2.94
N ILE A 178 -1.12 -4.56 3.17
CA ILE A 178 -1.45 -3.17 2.83
C ILE A 178 -0.70 -2.84 1.54
N LEU A 179 -1.16 -3.45 0.46
CA LEU A 179 -0.62 -3.32 -0.89
C LEU A 179 -1.75 -2.97 -1.85
N ILE A 180 -1.50 -2.12 -2.83
CA ILE A 180 -2.52 -1.63 -3.76
C ILE A 180 -3.11 -2.76 -4.59
N ALA A 181 -2.25 -3.53 -5.25
CA ALA A 181 -2.62 -4.61 -6.12
C ALA A 181 -2.07 -5.96 -5.63
N TYR A 182 -2.69 -7.04 -6.08
CA TYR A 182 -2.19 -8.38 -5.84
C TYR A 182 -0.98 -8.66 -6.75
N ASP A 183 0.08 -9.13 -6.14
CA ASP A 183 1.26 -9.67 -6.81
C ASP A 183 1.71 -10.96 -6.08
N PRO A 184 1.78 -12.12 -6.76
CA PRO A 184 2.19 -13.39 -6.14
C PRO A 184 3.54 -13.33 -5.44
N MET A 185 4.44 -12.43 -5.84
CA MET A 185 5.72 -12.25 -5.18
C MET A 185 5.55 -11.81 -3.73
N PHE A 186 4.68 -10.83 -3.49
CA PHE A 186 4.47 -10.30 -2.14
C PHE A 186 3.49 -11.16 -1.35
N GLN A 187 2.26 -11.34 -1.86
CA GLN A 187 1.22 -12.02 -1.10
C GLN A 187 1.50 -13.50 -0.88
N ASP A 188 1.98 -14.24 -1.90
CA ASP A 188 2.20 -15.68 -1.74
C ASP A 188 3.62 -16.03 -1.28
N LYS A 189 4.66 -15.48 -1.98
CA LYS A 189 6.04 -15.94 -1.74
C LYS A 189 6.69 -15.28 -0.53
N ILE A 190 6.34 -14.05 -0.17
CA ILE A 190 6.91 -13.38 1.01
C ILE A 190 5.96 -13.57 2.20
N ILE A 191 4.77 -12.96 2.15
CA ILE A 191 3.82 -12.94 3.27
C ILE A 191 3.25 -14.35 3.54
N GLY A 192 2.75 -15.03 2.51
CA GLY A 192 2.19 -16.38 2.65
C GLY A 192 3.20 -17.40 3.17
N ARG A 193 4.49 -17.29 2.77
CA ARG A 193 5.54 -18.15 3.35
C ARG A 193 5.94 -17.72 4.77
N ALA A 194 5.82 -16.46 5.14
CA ALA A 194 5.98 -16.04 6.53
C ALA A 194 4.91 -16.69 7.41
N VAL A 195 3.65 -16.62 6.99
CA VAL A 195 2.51 -17.24 7.68
C VAL A 195 2.68 -18.76 7.79
N SER A 196 3.02 -19.44 6.70
CA SER A 196 3.13 -20.91 6.70
C SER A 196 4.35 -21.46 7.46
N ARG A 197 5.30 -20.61 7.83
CA ARG A 197 6.57 -21.00 8.49
C ARG A 197 6.78 -20.40 9.87
N CYS A 198 5.84 -19.61 10.38
CA CYS A 198 5.86 -19.15 11.77
C CYS A 198 5.61 -20.33 12.73
N ALA A 199 5.89 -20.12 14.02
CA ALA A 199 5.85 -21.18 15.03
C ALA A 199 4.47 -21.85 15.21
N ALA A 200 3.35 -21.14 14.89
CA ALA A 200 1.99 -21.65 15.05
C ALA A 200 1.08 -21.18 13.89
N PRO A 201 1.27 -21.68 12.66
CA PRO A 201 0.53 -21.22 11.48
C PRO A 201 -0.99 -21.46 11.59
N GLU A 202 -1.43 -22.46 12.35
CA GLU A 202 -2.84 -22.76 12.60
C GLU A 202 -3.57 -21.68 13.42
N ARG A 203 -2.82 -20.82 14.11
CA ARG A 203 -3.32 -19.64 14.84
C ARG A 203 -3.32 -18.38 14.02
N VAL A 204 -2.86 -18.44 12.76
CA VAL A 204 -2.76 -17.28 11.87
C VAL A 204 -3.85 -17.29 10.82
N LEU A 205 -4.57 -16.19 10.73
CA LEU A 205 -5.62 -15.97 9.75
C LEU A 205 -5.07 -15.08 8.64
N TYR A 206 -4.96 -15.61 7.42
CA TYR A 206 -4.39 -14.91 6.28
C TYR A 206 -5.20 -15.13 5.01
N ARG A 207 -5.39 -14.07 4.24
CA ARG A 207 -5.88 -14.13 2.86
C ARG A 207 -4.89 -13.36 1.97
N PRO A 208 -4.43 -13.97 0.87
CA PRO A 208 -3.50 -13.30 -0.06
C PRO A 208 -4.28 -12.32 -0.96
N ASP A 209 -4.81 -11.27 -0.38
CA ASP A 209 -5.57 -10.22 -1.06
C ASP A 209 -4.81 -8.88 -1.10
N SER A 210 -5.45 -7.86 -1.63
CA SER A 210 -4.89 -6.50 -1.77
C SER A 210 -6.00 -5.47 -1.52
N ILE A 211 -5.66 -4.17 -1.59
CA ILE A 211 -6.65 -3.11 -1.50
C ILE A 211 -7.58 -3.16 -2.71
N LEU A 212 -7.05 -3.32 -3.91
CA LEU A 212 -7.86 -3.47 -5.12
C LEU A 212 -8.27 -4.94 -5.35
N PRO A 213 -9.48 -5.19 -5.91
CA PRO A 213 -10.48 -4.20 -6.34
C PRO A 213 -11.23 -3.59 -5.15
N GLU A 214 -11.35 -2.25 -5.14
CA GLU A 214 -12.00 -1.49 -4.09
C GLU A 214 -13.04 -0.55 -4.70
N PRO A 215 -14.34 -0.80 -4.48
CA PRO A 215 -15.40 0.04 -5.05
C PRO A 215 -15.34 1.52 -4.63
N GLU A 216 -14.74 1.82 -3.48
CA GLU A 216 -14.61 3.19 -3.01
C GLU A 216 -13.53 3.99 -3.74
N VAL A 217 -12.54 3.32 -4.36
CA VAL A 217 -11.54 4.00 -5.20
C VAL A 217 -12.20 4.74 -6.35
N GLY A 218 -13.24 4.14 -6.96
CA GLY A 218 -13.99 4.81 -8.03
C GLY A 218 -14.88 5.98 -7.58
N ARG A 219 -15.06 6.18 -6.28
CA ARG A 219 -15.81 7.29 -5.68
C ARG A 219 -14.89 8.36 -5.08
N TRP A 220 -13.69 7.96 -4.75
CA TRP A 220 -12.65 8.81 -4.21
C TRP A 220 -12.06 9.72 -5.29
#